data_dd396facaf90106d82722b2d6f014ec1
#
_entry.id   dd396facaf90106d82722b2d6f014ec1
#
_cell.length_a   1.000
_cell.length_b   1.000
_cell.length_c   1.000
_cell.angle_alpha   90.00
_cell.angle_beta   90.00
_cell.angle_gamma   90.00
#
_symmetry.space_group_name_H-M   'P 1'
#
loop_
_entity.id
_entity.type
_entity.pdbx_description
1 polymer ?
#
loop_
_entity_poly.entity_id
_entity_poly.type
_entity_poly.pdbx_seq_one_letter_code
_entity_poly.pdbx_strand_id
1 'polypeptide(L)'
;SLMASRGEKTPLTMTMMGGPIDARKSPTAVNNLATNRSYEWFENNVIYRVPEKFPGAGRRVYPGFLQYTGFVAMNPDRHASSHYDYFKNLIKGDDASAEAHRKFYDEYNAVLDMDADYYLKTTQPLFQSYKLVNVPWDDRSPAGKLERVRPQDIKTTALFTVEGELDDISGSGQTEAAHDLCSGIVRKEQRHLEAKGAGHYGIFSGRRWRDIVYPK
;
A
#
# COMPACT_ATOMS: atom_id res chain seq x y z
N SER A 1 8.88 -2.50 14.40
CA SER A 1 8.30 -2.74 15.74
C SER A 1 8.85 -4.01 16.40
N LEU A 2 8.81 -5.16 15.70
CA LEU A 2 9.22 -6.46 16.29
C LEU A 2 10.66 -6.45 16.79
N MET A 3 11.61 -5.94 16.00
CA MET A 3 13.02 -5.79 16.43
C MET A 3 13.14 -4.97 17.72
N ALA A 4 12.44 -3.83 17.80
CA ALA A 4 12.45 -2.99 19.00
C ALA A 4 11.86 -3.71 20.22
N SER A 5 10.75 -4.44 20.03
CA SER A 5 10.11 -5.23 21.10
C SER A 5 10.99 -6.36 21.62
N ARG A 6 11.91 -6.86 20.80
CA ARG A 6 12.92 -7.87 21.17
C ARG A 6 14.19 -7.27 21.79
N GLY A 7 14.31 -5.93 21.81
CA GLY A 7 15.54 -5.25 22.23
C GLY A 7 16.69 -5.31 21.22
N GLU A 8 16.38 -5.64 19.97
CA GLU A 8 17.35 -5.69 18.88
C GLU A 8 17.70 -4.28 18.39
N LYS A 9 18.86 -4.15 17.74
CA LYS A 9 19.28 -2.88 17.13
C LYS A 9 18.33 -2.52 15.99
N THR A 10 17.65 -1.38 16.10
CA THR A 10 16.77 -0.84 15.07
C THR A 10 17.52 0.00 14.03
N PRO A 11 16.97 0.18 12.82
CA PRO A 11 17.48 1.13 11.83
C PRO A 11 17.56 2.55 12.40
N LEU A 12 18.47 3.38 11.88
CA LEU A 12 18.58 4.79 12.27
C LEU A 12 17.41 5.63 11.79
N THR A 13 16.87 5.29 10.62
CA THR A 13 15.73 5.99 10.00
C THR A 13 14.69 4.99 9.50
N MET A 14 13.45 5.42 9.52
CA MET A 14 12.31 4.67 8.97
C MET A 14 11.42 5.63 8.18
N THR A 15 11.29 5.37 6.88
CA THR A 15 10.38 6.13 6.01
C THR A 15 9.19 5.25 5.64
N MET A 16 7.99 5.74 5.89
CA MET A 16 6.75 5.09 5.50
C MET A 16 6.03 5.97 4.48
N MET A 17 5.68 5.39 3.33
CA MET A 17 5.08 6.13 2.22
C MET A 17 3.81 5.42 1.73
N GLY A 18 2.67 6.10 1.81
CA GLY A 18 1.39 5.63 1.29
C GLY A 18 0.91 4.29 1.88
N GLY A 19 1.33 3.96 3.10
CA GLY A 19 0.95 2.71 3.77
C GLY A 19 -0.28 2.85 4.66
N PRO A 20 -1.24 1.91 4.65
CA PRO A 20 -2.46 1.99 5.46
C PRO A 20 -2.19 1.58 6.93
N ILE A 21 -1.54 2.42 7.71
CA ILE A 21 -1.28 2.15 9.13
C ILE A 21 -2.59 2.16 9.92
N ASP A 22 -3.41 3.20 9.75
CA ASP A 22 -4.78 3.20 10.27
C ASP A 22 -5.79 3.42 9.14
N ALA A 23 -6.31 2.33 8.60
CA ALA A 23 -7.26 2.35 7.50
C ALA A 23 -8.63 2.97 7.84
N ARG A 24 -8.86 3.37 9.09
CA ARG A 24 -10.08 4.11 9.51
C ARG A 24 -9.97 5.60 9.21
N LYS A 25 -8.75 6.10 9.02
CA LYS A 25 -8.49 7.49 8.63
C LYS A 25 -8.81 7.64 7.14
N SER A 26 -9.66 8.60 6.78
CA SER A 26 -10.04 8.86 5.37
C SER A 26 -10.27 7.59 4.54
N PRO A 27 -11.29 6.76 4.84
CA PRO A 27 -11.50 5.48 4.17
C PRO A 27 -11.71 5.64 2.67
N THR A 28 -10.96 4.89 1.88
CA THR A 28 -11.05 4.83 0.42
C THR A 28 -12.01 3.72 -0.05
N ALA A 29 -12.23 3.59 -1.36
CA ALA A 29 -13.02 2.49 -1.93
C ALA A 29 -12.45 1.11 -1.55
N VAL A 30 -11.12 0.98 -1.44
CA VAL A 30 -10.43 -0.25 -1.00
C VAL A 30 -10.81 -0.59 0.44
N ASN A 31 -10.73 0.39 1.33
CA ASN A 31 -11.09 0.20 2.75
C ASN A 31 -12.57 -0.18 2.90
N ASN A 32 -13.45 0.51 2.18
CA ASN A 32 -14.89 0.26 2.22
C ASN A 32 -15.24 -1.14 1.69
N LEU A 33 -14.59 -1.62 0.63
CA LEU A 33 -14.77 -2.99 0.15
C LEU A 33 -14.34 -3.99 1.23
N ALA A 34 -13.19 -3.78 1.85
CA ALA A 34 -12.64 -4.68 2.88
C ALA A 34 -13.55 -4.76 4.12
N THR A 35 -14.15 -3.64 4.54
CA THR A 35 -15.05 -3.60 5.71
C THR A 35 -16.44 -4.14 5.43
N ASN A 36 -16.92 -4.02 4.19
CA ASN A 36 -18.27 -4.44 3.80
C ASN A 36 -18.37 -5.90 3.36
N ARG A 37 -17.27 -6.65 3.35
CA ARG A 37 -17.22 -8.06 2.96
C ARG A 37 -16.54 -8.89 4.05
N SER A 38 -17.04 -10.13 4.26
CA SER A 38 -16.43 -11.04 5.24
C SER A 38 -15.12 -11.65 4.69
N TYR A 39 -14.33 -12.23 5.60
CA TYR A 39 -13.14 -13.00 5.23
C TYR A 39 -13.46 -14.13 4.24
N GLU A 40 -14.55 -14.87 4.51
CA GLU A 40 -15.01 -15.98 3.66
C GLU A 40 -15.45 -15.48 2.28
N TRP A 41 -16.00 -14.26 2.20
CA TRP A 41 -16.33 -13.67 0.90
C TRP A 41 -15.05 -13.47 0.06
N PHE A 42 -13.99 -12.93 0.64
CA PHE A 42 -12.72 -12.77 -0.07
C PHE A 42 -12.15 -14.13 -0.47
N GLU A 43 -12.15 -15.11 0.44
CA GLU A 43 -11.64 -16.44 0.15
C GLU A 43 -12.38 -17.12 -1.01
N ASN A 44 -13.70 -16.97 -1.07
CA ASN A 44 -14.54 -17.66 -2.07
C ASN A 44 -14.66 -16.91 -3.42
N ASN A 45 -14.42 -15.60 -3.45
CA ASN A 45 -14.67 -14.79 -4.64
C ASN A 45 -13.41 -14.23 -5.31
N VAL A 46 -12.30 -14.11 -4.59
CA VAL A 46 -11.07 -13.53 -5.14
C VAL A 46 -9.87 -14.48 -5.14
N ILE A 47 -9.95 -15.61 -4.42
CA ILE A 47 -8.88 -16.60 -4.41
C ILE A 47 -9.16 -17.71 -5.42
N TYR A 48 -8.19 -17.98 -6.27
CA TYR A 48 -8.25 -18.98 -7.32
C TYR A 48 -7.07 -19.94 -7.21
N ARG A 49 -7.18 -21.09 -7.88
CA ARG A 49 -6.06 -22.01 -8.05
C ARG A 49 -5.41 -21.79 -9.41
N VAL A 50 -4.10 -21.73 -9.42
CA VAL A 50 -3.32 -21.64 -10.66
C VAL A 50 -3.61 -22.88 -11.51
N PRO A 51 -4.06 -22.73 -12.78
CA PRO A 51 -4.36 -23.85 -13.67
C PRO A 51 -3.13 -24.69 -14.00
N GLU A 52 -3.34 -25.98 -14.32
CA GLU A 52 -2.28 -26.95 -14.55
C GLU A 52 -1.28 -26.58 -15.67
N LYS A 53 -1.72 -25.79 -16.65
CA LYS A 53 -0.88 -25.34 -17.77
C LYS A 53 0.14 -24.25 -17.41
N PHE A 54 0.07 -23.68 -16.20
CA PHE A 54 0.98 -22.62 -15.77
C PHE A 54 1.95 -23.10 -14.67
N PRO A 55 3.15 -22.50 -14.57
CA PRO A 55 4.04 -22.73 -13.46
C PRO A 55 3.36 -22.42 -12.12
N GLY A 56 3.56 -23.28 -11.12
CA GLY A 56 2.91 -23.14 -9.82
C GLY A 56 1.47 -23.68 -9.76
N ALA A 57 1.09 -24.56 -10.70
CA ALA A 57 -0.20 -25.23 -10.73
C ALA A 57 -0.70 -25.70 -9.35
N GLY A 58 -1.96 -25.50 -9.06
CA GLY A 58 -2.61 -25.84 -7.79
C GLY A 58 -2.40 -24.86 -6.63
N ARG A 59 -1.46 -23.92 -6.73
CA ARG A 59 -1.30 -22.86 -5.70
C ARG A 59 -2.54 -22.00 -5.61
N ARG A 60 -2.90 -21.62 -4.39
CA ARG A 60 -4.00 -20.67 -4.14
C ARG A 60 -3.43 -19.25 -4.23
N VAL A 61 -4.02 -18.44 -5.08
CA VAL A 61 -3.55 -17.07 -5.34
C VAL A 61 -4.71 -16.07 -5.44
N TYR A 62 -4.44 -14.82 -5.14
CA TYR A 62 -5.22 -13.69 -5.62
C TYR A 62 -4.64 -13.29 -6.99
N PRO A 63 -5.33 -13.58 -8.11
CA PRO A 63 -4.77 -13.43 -9.44
C PRO A 63 -4.48 -11.99 -9.82
N GLY A 64 -3.38 -11.76 -10.54
CA GLY A 64 -2.98 -10.43 -11.02
C GLY A 64 -4.05 -9.75 -11.86
N PHE A 65 -4.77 -10.49 -12.71
CA PHE A 65 -5.85 -9.91 -13.54
C PHE A 65 -7.03 -9.38 -12.70
N LEU A 66 -7.36 -10.01 -11.56
CA LEU A 66 -8.38 -9.49 -10.66
C LEU A 66 -7.90 -8.26 -9.90
N GLN A 67 -6.65 -8.24 -9.48
CA GLN A 67 -6.03 -7.06 -8.85
C GLN A 67 -6.08 -5.88 -9.81
N TYR A 68 -5.65 -6.09 -11.06
CA TYR A 68 -5.71 -5.08 -12.12
C TYR A 68 -7.14 -4.56 -12.37
N THR A 69 -8.11 -5.48 -12.46
CA THR A 69 -9.53 -5.10 -12.62
C THR A 69 -10.00 -4.22 -11.45
N GLY A 70 -9.60 -4.56 -10.22
CA GLY A 70 -9.88 -3.76 -9.04
C GLY A 70 -9.28 -2.36 -9.12
N PHE A 71 -8.02 -2.24 -9.53
CA PHE A 71 -7.34 -0.95 -9.69
C PHE A 71 -8.02 -0.05 -10.72
N VAL A 72 -8.40 -0.60 -11.89
CA VAL A 72 -9.14 0.16 -12.92
C VAL A 72 -10.51 0.59 -12.41
N ALA A 73 -11.21 -0.29 -11.68
CA ALA A 73 -12.54 0.00 -11.15
C ALA A 73 -12.58 1.09 -10.07
N MET A 74 -11.45 1.39 -9.42
CA MET A 74 -11.38 2.50 -8.45
C MET A 74 -11.52 3.88 -9.10
N ASN A 75 -11.03 4.04 -10.34
CA ASN A 75 -11.11 5.32 -11.06
C ASN A 75 -11.19 5.09 -12.58
N PRO A 76 -12.30 4.53 -13.11
CA PRO A 76 -12.41 4.13 -14.51
C PRO A 76 -12.33 5.32 -15.47
N ASP A 77 -12.90 6.47 -15.11
CA ASP A 77 -12.91 7.67 -15.96
C ASP A 77 -11.50 8.21 -16.17
N ARG A 78 -10.64 8.16 -15.16
CA ARG A 78 -9.23 8.53 -15.26
C ARG A 78 -8.49 7.64 -16.25
N HIS A 79 -8.71 6.33 -16.20
CA HIS A 79 -8.09 5.39 -17.13
C HIS A 79 -8.58 5.60 -18.55
N ALA A 80 -9.89 5.77 -18.76
CA ALA A 80 -10.47 6.06 -20.06
C ALA A 80 -9.90 7.37 -20.67
N SER A 81 -9.86 8.45 -19.88
CA SER A 81 -9.30 9.73 -20.30
C SER A 81 -7.82 9.62 -20.64
N SER A 82 -7.04 8.90 -19.83
CA SER A 82 -5.62 8.69 -20.07
C SER A 82 -5.33 7.95 -21.38
N HIS A 83 -6.09 6.89 -21.69
CA HIS A 83 -5.98 6.17 -22.96
C HIS A 83 -6.43 7.01 -24.15
N TYR A 84 -7.47 7.83 -23.99
CA TYR A 84 -7.89 8.76 -25.03
C TYR A 84 -6.83 9.83 -25.31
N ASP A 85 -6.17 10.36 -24.29
CA ASP A 85 -5.05 11.30 -24.45
C ASP A 85 -3.84 10.64 -25.14
N TYR A 86 -3.55 9.40 -24.80
CA TYR A 86 -2.53 8.60 -25.51
C TYR A 86 -2.82 8.51 -27.01
N PHE A 87 -4.06 8.17 -27.37
CA PHE A 87 -4.49 8.14 -28.77
C PHE A 87 -4.29 9.48 -29.48
N LYS A 88 -4.67 10.60 -28.81
CA LYS A 88 -4.44 11.94 -29.35
C LYS A 88 -2.95 12.27 -29.54
N ASN A 89 -2.10 11.85 -28.62
CA ASN A 89 -0.65 12.08 -28.71
C ASN A 89 -0.04 11.30 -29.87
N LEU A 90 -0.48 10.06 -30.12
CA LEU A 90 -0.08 9.29 -31.30
C LEU A 90 -0.44 10.00 -32.61
N ILE A 91 -1.67 10.52 -32.72
CA ILE A 91 -2.11 11.25 -33.92
C ILE A 91 -1.29 12.54 -34.15
N LYS A 92 -0.92 13.24 -33.08
CA LYS A 92 -0.13 14.47 -33.12
C LYS A 92 1.36 14.23 -33.37
N GLY A 93 1.83 13.02 -33.31
CA GLY A 93 3.27 12.70 -33.36
C GLY A 93 4.03 13.13 -32.10
N ASP A 94 3.35 13.24 -30.93
CA ASP A 94 4.00 13.49 -29.64
C ASP A 94 4.51 12.16 -29.05
N ASP A 95 5.62 11.69 -29.62
CA ASP A 95 6.21 10.41 -29.26
C ASP A 95 6.67 10.37 -27.80
N ALA A 96 7.11 11.50 -27.25
CA ALA A 96 7.58 11.57 -25.86
C ALA A 96 6.44 11.32 -24.86
N SER A 97 5.28 11.97 -25.05
CA SER A 97 4.10 11.77 -24.22
C SER A 97 3.50 10.38 -24.41
N ALA A 98 3.49 9.87 -25.67
CA ALA A 98 3.01 8.53 -25.98
C ALA A 98 3.88 7.45 -25.31
N GLU A 99 5.20 7.58 -25.35
CA GLU A 99 6.12 6.64 -24.71
C GLU A 99 6.03 6.70 -23.16
N ALA A 100 5.86 7.88 -22.59
CA ALA A 100 5.65 8.02 -21.15
C ALA A 100 4.36 7.32 -20.70
N HIS A 101 3.27 7.44 -21.47
CA HIS A 101 2.02 6.71 -21.20
C HIS A 101 2.23 5.20 -21.28
N ARG A 102 2.89 4.71 -22.33
CA ARG A 102 3.15 3.29 -22.54
C ARG A 102 3.95 2.71 -21.37
N LYS A 103 5.06 3.36 -20.99
CA LYS A 103 5.88 2.92 -19.85
C LYS A 103 5.09 2.87 -18.53
N PHE A 104 4.25 3.87 -18.29
CA PHE A 104 3.40 3.87 -17.10
C PHE A 104 2.45 2.66 -17.08
N TYR A 105 1.76 2.39 -18.21
CA TYR A 105 0.81 1.26 -18.25
C TYR A 105 1.49 -0.10 -18.37
N ASP A 106 2.67 -0.20 -18.94
CA ASP A 106 3.47 -1.44 -18.90
C ASP A 106 3.79 -1.82 -17.45
N GLU A 107 4.21 -0.85 -16.62
CA GLU A 107 4.44 -1.05 -15.18
C GLU A 107 3.14 -1.32 -14.42
N TYR A 108 2.09 -0.54 -14.69
CA TYR A 108 0.79 -0.65 -14.03
C TYR A 108 0.13 -2.02 -14.28
N ASN A 109 0.32 -2.59 -15.47
CA ASN A 109 -0.23 -3.88 -15.86
C ASN A 109 0.62 -5.07 -15.39
N ALA A 110 1.86 -4.85 -14.96
CA ALA A 110 2.78 -5.90 -14.52
C ALA A 110 2.45 -6.42 -13.11
N VAL A 111 1.16 -6.72 -12.87
CA VAL A 111 0.69 -7.21 -11.57
C VAL A 111 0.87 -8.73 -11.50
N LEU A 112 1.61 -9.18 -10.48
CA LEU A 112 1.83 -10.60 -10.23
C LEU A 112 0.71 -11.21 -9.37
N ASP A 113 0.52 -12.52 -9.53
CA ASP A 113 -0.34 -13.27 -8.63
C ASP A 113 0.19 -13.18 -7.20
N MET A 114 -0.70 -12.89 -6.25
CA MET A 114 -0.35 -12.80 -4.83
C MET A 114 -0.74 -14.09 -4.12
N ASP A 115 0.10 -14.59 -3.24
CA ASP A 115 -0.23 -15.75 -2.40
C ASP A 115 -1.50 -15.49 -1.60
N ALA A 116 -2.42 -16.47 -1.59
CA ALA A 116 -3.72 -16.33 -0.96
C ALA A 116 -3.64 -16.07 0.54
N ASP A 117 -2.77 -16.79 1.23
CA ASP A 117 -2.61 -16.64 2.69
C ASP A 117 -2.03 -15.27 3.04
N TYR A 118 -1.08 -14.78 2.24
CA TYR A 118 -0.55 -13.44 2.41
C TYR A 118 -1.63 -12.38 2.23
N TYR A 119 -2.44 -12.47 1.16
CA TYR A 119 -3.52 -11.53 0.90
C TYR A 119 -4.56 -11.53 2.03
N LEU A 120 -5.08 -12.70 2.38
CA LEU A 120 -6.15 -12.85 3.39
C LEU A 120 -5.68 -12.45 4.78
N LYS A 121 -4.47 -12.88 5.17
CA LYS A 121 -3.85 -12.54 6.48
C LYS A 121 -3.38 -11.10 6.57
N THR A 122 -3.30 -10.39 5.44
CA THR A 122 -3.03 -8.95 5.41
C THR A 122 -4.33 -8.16 5.47
N THR A 123 -5.32 -8.53 4.66
CA THR A 123 -6.60 -7.81 4.55
C THR A 123 -7.37 -7.79 5.87
N GLN A 124 -7.51 -8.93 6.53
CA GLN A 124 -8.26 -9.02 7.78
C GLN A 124 -7.65 -8.18 8.92
N PRO A 125 -6.35 -8.32 9.25
CA PRO A 125 -5.76 -7.56 10.35
C PRO A 125 -5.67 -6.06 10.10
N LEU A 126 -5.43 -5.63 8.86
CA LEU A 126 -5.27 -4.20 8.55
C LEU A 126 -6.61 -3.48 8.39
N PHE A 127 -7.56 -4.07 7.65
CA PHE A 127 -8.76 -3.37 7.21
C PHE A 127 -10.03 -3.79 7.94
N GLN A 128 -10.08 -4.96 8.58
CA GLN A 128 -11.27 -5.44 9.28
C GLN A 128 -11.13 -5.37 10.81
N SER A 129 -10.05 -5.90 11.36
CA SER A 129 -9.83 -5.94 12.81
C SER A 129 -8.86 -4.87 13.33
N TYR A 130 -8.24 -4.10 12.43
CA TYR A 130 -7.34 -2.97 12.75
C TYR A 130 -6.25 -3.33 13.77
N LYS A 131 -5.71 -4.54 13.67
CA LYS A 131 -4.73 -5.06 14.64
C LYS A 131 -3.47 -4.19 14.72
N LEU A 132 -3.09 -3.54 13.60
CA LEU A 132 -1.90 -2.72 13.57
C LEU A 132 -1.98 -1.52 14.52
N VAL A 133 -3.16 -0.91 14.66
CA VAL A 133 -3.39 0.25 15.54
C VAL A 133 -3.92 -0.15 16.92
N ASN A 134 -4.47 -1.34 17.06
CA ASN A 134 -4.91 -1.88 18.35
C ASN A 134 -3.73 -2.56 19.06
N VAL A 135 -2.74 -1.77 19.44
CA VAL A 135 -1.50 -2.24 20.07
C VAL A 135 -1.62 -2.28 21.60
N PRO A 136 -0.81 -3.14 22.27
CA PRO A 136 0.09 -4.14 21.70
C PRO A 136 -0.66 -5.34 21.11
N TRP A 137 -0.12 -5.94 20.07
CA TRP A 137 -0.62 -7.21 19.55
C TRP A 137 0.39 -8.33 19.70
N ASP A 138 -0.11 -9.55 19.71
CA ASP A 138 0.73 -10.74 19.77
C ASP A 138 0.89 -11.35 18.38
N ASP A 139 2.11 -11.69 18.03
CA ASP A 139 2.45 -12.38 16.79
C ASP A 139 3.23 -13.65 17.09
N ARG A 140 3.30 -14.56 16.12
CA ARG A 140 4.07 -15.79 16.27
C ARG A 140 5.38 -15.69 15.51
N SER A 141 6.49 -15.94 16.24
CA SER A 141 7.79 -16.10 15.59
C SER A 141 7.77 -17.33 14.65
N PRO A 142 8.72 -17.45 13.72
CA PRO A 142 8.88 -18.66 12.90
C PRO A 142 9.02 -19.96 13.73
N ALA A 143 9.52 -19.86 14.95
CA ALA A 143 9.60 -20.97 15.90
C ALA A 143 8.29 -21.23 16.68
N GLY A 144 7.19 -20.53 16.33
CA GLY A 144 5.87 -20.69 16.98
C GLY A 144 5.72 -19.99 18.33
N LYS A 145 6.76 -19.31 18.83
CA LYS A 145 6.70 -18.58 20.11
C LYS A 145 5.84 -17.32 19.94
N LEU A 146 4.92 -17.08 20.88
CA LEU A 146 4.13 -15.87 20.94
C LEU A 146 5.01 -14.69 21.35
N GLU A 147 5.00 -13.64 20.57
CA GLU A 147 5.79 -12.42 20.77
C GLU A 147 4.89 -11.20 20.79
N ARG A 148 5.03 -10.37 21.80
CA ARG A 148 4.27 -9.13 21.90
C ARG A 148 4.96 -8.02 21.12
N VAL A 149 4.26 -7.47 20.13
CA VAL A 149 4.74 -6.36 19.30
C VAL A 149 4.30 -5.04 19.91
N ARG A 150 5.27 -4.16 20.19
CA ARG A 150 5.06 -2.85 20.81
C ARG A 150 5.76 -1.76 20.00
N PRO A 151 5.06 -1.05 19.10
CA PRO A 151 5.65 0.05 18.32
C PRO A 151 6.25 1.16 19.17
N GLN A 152 5.70 1.41 20.37
CA GLN A 152 6.22 2.39 21.33
C GLN A 152 7.64 2.06 21.85
N ASP A 153 8.13 0.83 21.65
CA ASP A 153 9.51 0.46 22.00
C ASP A 153 10.54 1.00 20.98
N ILE A 154 10.10 1.52 19.85
CA ILE A 154 10.96 2.23 18.89
C ILE A 154 11.31 3.59 19.50
N LYS A 155 12.60 3.81 19.82
CA LYS A 155 13.08 5.03 20.51
C LYS A 155 14.19 5.75 19.78
N THR A 156 15.02 5.01 19.02
CA THR A 156 16.27 5.51 18.43
C THR A 156 16.22 5.62 16.90
N THR A 157 15.05 5.40 16.31
CA THR A 157 14.81 5.48 14.87
C THR A 157 14.11 6.80 14.56
N ALA A 158 14.63 7.62 13.66
CA ALA A 158 13.89 8.77 13.15
C ALA A 158 12.76 8.29 12.21
N LEU A 159 11.58 8.87 12.37
CA LEU A 159 10.38 8.51 11.59
C LEU A 159 10.02 9.62 10.60
N PHE A 160 9.92 9.26 9.33
CA PHE A 160 9.39 10.11 8.28
C PHE A 160 8.19 9.42 7.61
N THR A 161 7.04 10.10 7.53
CA THR A 161 5.86 9.62 6.81
C THR A 161 5.53 10.52 5.64
N VAL A 162 5.12 9.92 4.51
CA VAL A 162 4.74 10.63 3.30
C VAL A 162 3.39 10.11 2.82
N GLU A 163 2.47 11.02 2.51
CA GLU A 163 1.15 10.74 1.95
C GLU A 163 0.88 11.60 0.73
N GLY A 164 -0.01 11.15 -0.15
CA GLY A 164 -0.57 11.95 -1.23
C GLY A 164 -1.89 12.56 -0.81
N GLU A 165 -2.07 13.87 -1.02
CA GLU A 165 -3.35 14.54 -0.72
C GLU A 165 -4.54 13.92 -1.47
N LEU A 166 -4.30 13.41 -2.68
CA LEU A 166 -5.30 12.81 -3.57
C LEU A 166 -5.11 11.28 -3.68
N ASP A 167 -4.58 10.66 -2.62
CA ASP A 167 -4.36 9.22 -2.60
C ASP A 167 -5.71 8.50 -2.42
N ASP A 168 -6.13 7.77 -3.45
CA ASP A 168 -7.37 7.00 -3.52
C ASP A 168 -7.22 5.53 -3.10
N ILE A 169 -6.01 5.13 -2.69
CA ILE A 169 -5.68 3.79 -2.18
C ILE A 169 -5.47 3.84 -0.66
N SER A 170 -4.55 4.69 -0.21
CA SER A 170 -4.27 4.92 1.20
C SER A 170 -4.57 6.37 1.54
N GLY A 171 -5.77 6.66 1.99
CA GLY A 171 -6.26 8.01 2.22
C GLY A 171 -5.43 8.80 3.23
N SER A 172 -5.49 10.13 3.11
CA SER A 172 -4.74 11.06 3.96
C SER A 172 -4.97 10.79 5.46
N GLY A 173 -3.89 10.78 6.24
CA GLY A 173 -3.87 10.42 7.66
C GLY A 173 -3.61 8.94 7.95
N GLN A 174 -3.77 8.05 6.97
CA GLN A 174 -3.57 6.60 7.19
C GLN A 174 -2.12 6.27 7.50
N THR A 175 -1.16 6.84 6.77
CA THR A 175 0.28 6.61 7.04
C THR A 175 0.78 7.48 8.20
N GLU A 176 0.27 8.71 8.33
CA GLU A 176 0.59 9.61 9.44
C GLU A 176 0.30 8.97 10.80
N ALA A 177 -0.71 8.09 10.89
CA ALA A 177 -1.04 7.36 12.11
C ALA A 177 0.14 6.56 12.72
N ALA A 178 1.20 6.31 11.94
CA ALA A 178 2.43 5.71 12.46
C ALA A 178 3.08 6.52 13.59
N HIS A 179 2.89 7.83 13.59
CA HIS A 179 3.42 8.72 14.64
C HIS A 179 2.76 8.44 16.00
N ASP A 180 1.46 8.17 16.01
CA ASP A 180 0.72 7.82 17.22
C ASP A 180 1.17 6.46 17.78
N LEU A 181 1.42 5.49 16.89
CA LEU A 181 1.90 4.16 17.28
C LEU A 181 3.32 4.18 17.80
N CYS A 182 4.20 4.93 17.14
CA CYS A 182 5.62 5.02 17.47
C CYS A 182 5.88 6.10 18.55
N SER A 183 5.04 6.16 19.56
CA SER A 183 5.06 7.19 20.62
C SER A 183 6.36 7.23 21.45
N GLY A 184 7.21 6.19 21.36
CA GLY A 184 8.55 6.20 21.96
C GLY A 184 9.58 7.08 21.25
N ILE A 185 9.30 7.48 20.00
CA ILE A 185 10.18 8.36 19.23
C ILE A 185 9.97 9.80 19.67
N VAL A 186 11.05 10.51 20.03
CA VAL A 186 10.93 11.92 20.43
C VAL A 186 10.47 12.80 19.27
N ARG A 187 9.64 13.81 19.55
CA ARG A 187 8.97 14.63 18.50
C ARG A 187 9.92 15.26 17.49
N LYS A 188 11.10 15.67 17.90
CA LYS A 188 12.13 16.26 17.00
C LYS A 188 12.65 15.27 15.94
N GLU A 189 12.53 13.97 16.17
CA GLU A 189 12.91 12.89 15.23
C GLU A 189 11.72 12.36 14.42
N GLN A 190 10.61 13.09 14.42
CA GLN A 190 9.42 12.75 13.68
C GLN A 190 9.12 13.82 12.64
N ARG A 191 8.85 13.41 11.40
CA ARG A 191 8.40 14.30 10.31
C ARG A 191 7.27 13.66 9.53
N HIS A 192 6.34 14.49 9.08
CA HIS A 192 5.25 14.13 8.18
C HIS A 192 5.23 15.06 6.98
N LEU A 193 4.93 14.53 5.80
CA LEU A 193 4.74 15.26 4.55
C LEU A 193 3.48 14.77 3.84
N GLU A 194 2.49 15.65 3.71
CA GLU A 194 1.40 15.47 2.75
C GLU A 194 1.76 16.17 1.43
N ALA A 195 1.98 15.38 0.38
CA ALA A 195 2.35 15.88 -0.95
C ALA A 195 1.11 16.41 -1.69
N LYS A 196 0.99 17.72 -1.77
CA LYS A 196 -0.16 18.41 -2.38
C LYS A 196 -0.39 18.03 -3.85
N GLY A 197 -1.63 17.66 -4.16
CA GLY A 197 -2.08 17.22 -5.48
C GLY A 197 -1.46 15.91 -5.95
N ALA A 198 -0.74 15.16 -5.12
CA ALA A 198 -0.23 13.83 -5.46
C ALA A 198 -1.27 12.76 -5.13
N GLY A 199 -1.49 11.81 -6.05
CA GLY A 199 -2.13 10.54 -5.78
C GLY A 199 -1.10 9.50 -5.32
N HIS A 200 -1.54 8.25 -5.12
CA HIS A 200 -0.70 7.18 -4.59
C HIS A 200 0.64 7.01 -5.32
N TYR A 201 0.62 6.88 -6.64
CA TYR A 201 1.85 6.77 -7.44
C TYR A 201 2.68 8.06 -7.49
N GLY A 202 2.03 9.22 -7.32
CA GLY A 202 2.68 10.53 -7.39
C GLY A 202 3.67 10.82 -6.27
N ILE A 203 3.59 10.08 -5.15
CA ILE A 203 4.56 10.18 -4.05
C ILE A 203 5.81 9.33 -4.29
N PHE A 204 5.84 8.46 -5.30
CA PHE A 204 6.98 7.58 -5.62
C PHE A 204 7.69 7.96 -6.91
N SER A 205 7.01 8.64 -7.85
CA SER A 205 7.56 8.92 -9.19
C SER A 205 6.99 10.19 -9.81
N GLY A 206 7.60 10.63 -10.94
CA GLY A 206 7.16 11.76 -11.71
C GLY A 206 7.54 13.12 -11.11
N ARG A 207 6.87 14.18 -11.60
CA ARG A 207 7.21 15.56 -11.23
C ARG A 207 7.01 15.83 -9.75
N ARG A 208 5.90 15.38 -9.16
CA ARG A 208 5.61 15.63 -7.75
C ARG A 208 6.61 14.94 -6.81
N TRP A 209 7.02 13.73 -7.15
CA TRP A 209 8.11 13.07 -6.46
C TRP A 209 9.38 13.92 -6.49
N ARG A 210 9.83 14.33 -7.70
CA ARG A 210 11.08 15.11 -7.86
C ARG A 210 11.07 16.46 -7.17
N ASP A 211 9.91 17.16 -7.23
CA ASP A 211 9.85 18.57 -6.81
C ASP A 211 9.41 18.72 -5.33
N ILE A 212 8.64 17.76 -4.80
CA ILE A 212 8.00 17.88 -3.48
C ILE A 212 8.57 16.87 -2.47
N VAL A 213 8.66 15.60 -2.86
CA VAL A 213 9.00 14.51 -1.92
C VAL A 213 10.50 14.30 -1.81
N TYR A 214 11.18 14.11 -2.93
CA TYR A 214 12.61 13.80 -2.97
C TYR A 214 13.52 14.81 -2.25
N PRO A 215 13.25 16.15 -2.29
CA PRO A 215 14.09 17.14 -1.61
C PRO A 215 13.95 17.17 -0.07
N LYS A 216 13.05 16.40 0.53
CA LYS A 216 12.76 16.42 1.98
C LYS A 216 13.50 15.33 2.74
#